data_e8b7147105b0eb373509f2e8ae7df58a
#
_entry.id   e8b7147105b0eb373509f2e8ae7df58a
#
_cell.length_a   1.000
_cell.length_b   1.000
_cell.length_c   1.000
_cell.angle_alpha   90.00
_cell.angle_beta   90.00
_cell.angle_gamma   90.00
#
_symmetry.space_group_name_H-M   'P 1'
#
loop_
_entity.id
_entity.type
_entity.pdbx_description
1 polymer ?
#
loop_
_entity_poly.entity_id
_entity_poly.type
_entity_poly.pdbx_seq_one_letter_code
_entity_poly.pdbx_strand_id
1 'polypeptide(L)' 'MNRIRELRQKKQLSQEELARLLKIDRSAVAKWETGSNLPRAEKLIMMAKIFGCSVDEILNRRHNF' A
#
# COMPACT_ATOMS: atom_id res chain seq x y z
N MET A 1 -6.80 1.79 -9.88
CA MET A 1 -5.70 0.96 -9.39
C MET A 1 -4.81 1.75 -8.45
N ASN A 2 -4.11 1.04 -7.59
CA ASN A 2 -3.24 1.70 -6.62
C ASN A 2 -1.78 1.41 -6.94
N ARG A 3 -0.88 2.07 -6.21
CA ARG A 3 0.55 1.97 -6.42
C ARG A 3 1.25 1.18 -5.31
N ILE A 4 0.53 0.35 -4.58
CA ILE A 4 1.12 -0.36 -3.43
C ILE A 4 2.30 -1.22 -3.86
N ARG A 5 2.13 -2.02 -4.93
CA ARG A 5 3.22 -2.87 -5.41
C ARG A 5 4.43 -2.05 -5.82
N GLU A 6 4.21 -0.99 -6.58
CA GLU A 6 5.29 -0.13 -7.07
C GLU A 6 6.06 0.49 -5.92
N LEU A 7 5.35 1.05 -4.95
CA LEU A 7 5.97 1.72 -3.81
C LEU A 7 6.68 0.72 -2.90
N ARG A 8 6.07 -0.47 -2.75
CA ARG A 8 6.69 -1.54 -1.98
C ARG A 8 8.02 -1.96 -2.61
N GLN A 9 8.02 -2.14 -3.93
CA GLN A 9 9.22 -2.56 -4.65
C GLN A 9 10.31 -1.49 -4.59
N LYS A 10 9.94 -0.22 -4.62
CA LYS A 10 10.91 0.85 -4.46
C LYS A 10 11.60 0.81 -3.12
N LYS A 11 10.91 0.33 -2.09
CA LYS A 11 11.49 0.15 -0.76
C LYS A 11 12.14 -1.21 -0.60
N GLN A 12 12.18 -2.02 -1.66
CA GLN A 12 12.78 -3.35 -1.65
C GLN A 12 12.14 -4.26 -0.59
N LEU A 13 10.84 -4.12 -0.42
CA LEU A 13 10.07 -4.94 0.52
C LEU A 13 9.31 -6.03 -0.24
N SER A 14 9.34 -7.25 0.29
CA SER A 14 8.46 -8.31 -0.20
C SER A 14 7.05 -8.09 0.32
N GLN A 15 6.08 -8.80 -0.26
CA GLN A 15 4.71 -8.77 0.26
C GLN A 15 4.68 -9.20 1.73
N GLU A 16 5.46 -10.22 2.06
CA GLU A 16 5.52 -10.74 3.42
C GLU A 16 6.11 -9.72 4.38
N GLU A 17 7.16 -9.02 3.95
CA GLU A 17 7.78 -8.00 4.78
C GLU A 17 6.83 -6.83 5.04
N LEU A 18 6.15 -6.38 4.01
CA LEU A 18 5.17 -5.31 4.18
C LEU A 18 4.04 -5.74 5.12
N ALA A 19 3.54 -6.97 4.92
CA ALA A 19 2.48 -7.51 5.77
C ALA A 19 2.92 -7.55 7.24
N ARG A 20 4.17 -7.94 7.48
CA ARG A 20 4.71 -8.00 8.83
C ARG A 20 4.76 -6.61 9.47
N LEU A 21 5.19 -5.61 8.70
CA LEU A 21 5.24 -4.24 9.19
C LEU A 21 3.84 -3.71 9.52
N LEU A 22 2.86 -4.14 8.76
CA LEU A 22 1.47 -3.70 8.96
C LEU A 22 0.70 -4.61 9.92
N LYS A 23 1.32 -5.70 10.38
CA LYS A 23 0.71 -6.68 11.29
C LYS A 23 -0.55 -7.30 10.69
N ILE A 24 -0.45 -7.71 9.45
CA ILE A 24 -1.55 -8.36 8.72
C ILE A 24 -1.00 -9.57 7.97
N ASP A 25 -1.88 -10.34 7.35
CA ASP A 25 -1.49 -11.48 6.53
C ASP A 25 -0.98 -11.03 5.17
N ARG A 26 -0.01 -11.78 4.62
CA ARG A 26 0.49 -11.51 3.28
C ARG A 26 -0.63 -11.51 2.24
N SER A 27 -1.63 -12.37 2.44
CA SER A 27 -2.75 -12.45 1.51
C SER A 27 -3.52 -11.13 1.39
N ALA A 28 -3.56 -10.34 2.47
CA ALA A 28 -4.21 -9.03 2.42
C ALA A 28 -3.45 -8.09 1.50
N VAL A 29 -2.11 -8.09 1.58
CA VAL A 29 -1.28 -7.27 0.71
C VAL A 29 -1.50 -7.69 -0.75
N ALA A 30 -1.51 -8.99 -1.01
CA ALA A 30 -1.72 -9.52 -2.36
C ALA A 30 -3.07 -9.05 -2.93
N LYS A 31 -4.12 -9.10 -2.12
CA LYS A 31 -5.45 -8.67 -2.55
C LYS A 31 -5.50 -7.18 -2.82
N TRP A 32 -4.80 -6.38 -2.02
CA TRP A 32 -4.72 -4.94 -2.29
C TRP A 32 -4.03 -4.66 -3.62
N GLU A 33 -2.95 -5.37 -3.90
CA GLU A 33 -2.17 -5.14 -5.11
C GLU A 33 -2.92 -5.54 -6.38
N THR A 34 -3.79 -6.53 -6.28
CA THR A 34 -4.63 -6.94 -7.42
C THR A 34 -5.93 -6.13 -7.52
N GLY A 35 -6.24 -5.33 -6.51
CA GLY A 35 -7.48 -4.55 -6.50
C GLY A 35 -8.69 -5.32 -6.00
N SER A 36 -8.50 -6.56 -5.52
CA SER A 36 -9.60 -7.36 -4.99
C SER A 36 -10.20 -6.75 -3.73
N ASN A 37 -9.36 -6.12 -2.92
CA ASN A 37 -9.78 -5.40 -1.72
C ASN A 37 -9.03 -4.09 -1.64
N LEU A 38 -9.59 -3.15 -0.90
CA LEU A 38 -8.91 -1.89 -0.60
C LEU A 38 -8.48 -1.89 0.86
N PRO A 39 -7.29 -1.36 1.17
CA PRO A 39 -6.88 -1.24 2.56
C PRO A 39 -7.73 -0.22 3.29
N ARG A 40 -7.91 -0.44 4.58
CA ARG A 40 -8.60 0.52 5.43
C ARG A 40 -7.73 1.73 5.68
N ALA A 41 -8.37 2.82 6.09
CA ALA A 41 -7.68 4.09 6.28
C ALA A 41 -6.45 3.98 7.18
N GLU A 42 -6.54 3.24 8.30
CA GLU A 42 -5.41 3.13 9.21
C GLU A 42 -4.21 2.44 8.55
N LYS A 43 -4.45 1.44 7.70
CA LYS A 43 -3.35 0.77 7.00
C LYS A 43 -2.77 1.66 5.91
N LEU A 44 -3.61 2.45 5.25
CA LEU A 44 -3.12 3.44 4.28
C LEU A 44 -2.21 4.46 4.93
N ILE A 45 -2.57 4.95 6.11
CA ILE A 45 -1.76 5.91 6.84
C ILE A 45 -0.42 5.29 7.23
N MET A 46 -0.44 4.04 7.69
CA MET A 46 0.79 3.33 8.02
C MET A 46 1.69 3.15 6.80
N MET A 47 1.09 2.77 5.67
CA MET A 47 1.85 2.59 4.44
C MET A 47 2.44 3.92 3.94
N ALA A 48 1.69 5.00 4.08
CA ALA A 48 2.21 6.32 3.69
C ALA A 48 3.49 6.65 4.45
N LYS A 49 3.54 6.31 5.74
CA LYS A 49 4.74 6.52 6.54
C LYS A 49 5.89 5.60 6.11
N ILE A 50 5.57 4.34 5.83
CA ILE A 50 6.58 3.36 5.39
C ILE A 50 7.16 3.76 4.05
N PHE A 51 6.31 4.17 3.11
CA PHE A 51 6.73 4.51 1.75
C PHE A 51 7.26 5.94 1.63
N GLY A 52 6.99 6.79 2.63
CA GLY A 52 7.41 8.19 2.57
C GLY A 52 6.63 8.98 1.54
N CYS A 53 5.34 8.75 1.45
CA CYS A 53 4.48 9.41 0.48
C CYS A 53 3.11 9.69 1.09
N SER A 54 2.22 10.32 0.31
CA SER A 54 0.86 10.59 0.76
C SER A 54 -0.06 9.41 0.49
N VAL A 55 -1.19 9.36 1.19
CA VAL A 55 -2.23 8.38 0.91
C VAL A 55 -2.76 8.52 -0.51
N ASP A 56 -2.90 9.76 -0.99
CA ASP A 56 -3.34 10.00 -2.36
C ASP A 56 -2.39 9.39 -3.38
N GLU A 57 -1.10 9.44 -3.13
CA GLU A 57 -0.11 8.81 -4.00
C GLU A 57 -0.26 7.28 -4.02
N ILE A 58 -0.53 6.68 -2.86
CA ILE A 58 -0.76 5.24 -2.77
C ILE A 58 -1.98 4.85 -3.59
N LEU A 59 -3.05 5.62 -3.49
CA LEU A 59 -4.31 5.34 -4.17
C LEU A 59 -4.30 5.79 -5.63
N ASN A 60 -3.22 6.44 -6.06
CA ASN A 60 -3.07 6.94 -7.43
C ASN A 60 -4.20 7.91 -7.79
N ARG A 61 -4.59 8.75 -6.83
CA ARG A 61 -5.60 9.77 -7.07
C ARG A 61 -4.97 11.00 -7.67
N ARG A 62 -5.65 11.58 -8.64
CA ARG A 62 -5.23 12.84 -9.23
C ARG A 62 -6.26 13.90 -8.87
N HIS A 63 -5.76 15.04 -8.43
CA HIS A 63 -6.61 16.20 -8.21
C HIS A 63 -6.64 17.01 -9.49
N ASN A 64 -7.78 17.02 -10.14
CA ASN A 64 -8.00 17.83 -11.32
C ASN A 64 -8.86 19.00 -10.93
N PHE A 65 -8.26 20.15 -10.91
CA PHE A 65 -8.96 21.38 -10.58
C PHE A 65 -8.91 22.33 -11.76
#